data_03ad43157cdbc6c7b6dc0ab247290c0e
#
_entry.id   03ad43157cdbc6c7b6dc0ab247290c0e
#
_cell.length_a   1.000
_cell.length_b   1.000
_cell.length_c   1.000
_cell.angle_alpha   90.00
_cell.angle_beta   90.00
_cell.angle_gamma   90.00
#
_symmetry.space_group_name_H-M   'P 1'
#
loop_
_entity.id
_entity.type
_entity.pdbx_description
1 polymer ?
#
loop_
_entity_poly.entity_id
_entity_poly.type
_entity_poly.pdbx_seq_one_letter_code
_entity_poly.pdbx_strand_id
1 'polypeptide(L)'
;ENNHNKSTSDYVLNGNLVEFVSLDQPQKIRGRKRDLAFLNEANELSFEDWQQIVFRTNGRIILDYNPSDTYHWIYDRVIPRDDVDFYQTTYLDNPFLDDTIVEEIERLKETDEHYWRVYGLGERGTNRAQVFQFTTIQQVPSTAKFLSYGLDFGFNNDPSALVRC
;
A
#
# COMPACT_ATOMS: atom_id res chain seq x y z
N GLU A 1 -21.80 14.30 -26.00
CA GLU A 1 -20.68 13.87 -26.86
C GLU A 1 -19.50 13.59 -25.95
N ASN A 2 -19.08 12.32 -25.86
CA ASN A 2 -17.89 11.94 -25.12
C ASN A 2 -16.65 12.39 -25.91
N ASN A 3 -16.06 13.48 -25.50
CA ASN A 3 -14.81 13.97 -26.10
C ASN A 3 -13.64 13.18 -25.52
N HIS A 4 -13.30 12.05 -26.14
CA HIS A 4 -12.16 11.22 -25.83
C HIS A 4 -10.99 11.54 -26.77
N ASN A 5 -9.90 12.03 -26.22
CA ASN A 5 -8.65 12.16 -26.95
C ASN A 5 -7.77 10.91 -26.71
N LYS A 6 -7.71 10.02 -27.71
CA LYS A 6 -6.97 8.76 -27.61
C LYS A 6 -5.45 8.95 -27.53
N SER A 7 -4.91 10.05 -28.01
CA SER A 7 -3.45 10.28 -28.01
C SER A 7 -2.94 10.78 -26.65
N THR A 8 -3.78 11.48 -25.89
CA THR A 8 -3.45 12.00 -24.55
C THR A 8 -4.11 11.22 -23.42
N SER A 9 -5.00 10.26 -23.75
CA SER A 9 -5.82 9.50 -22.78
C SER A 9 -6.68 10.41 -21.91
N ASP A 10 -7.23 11.50 -22.48
CA ASP A 10 -8.04 12.46 -21.77
C ASP A 10 -9.50 12.34 -22.15
N TYR A 11 -10.39 12.55 -21.16
CA TYR A 11 -11.83 12.59 -21.32
C TYR A 11 -12.40 13.89 -20.79
N VAL A 12 -13.34 14.47 -21.49
CA VAL A 12 -14.18 15.55 -20.94
C VAL A 12 -15.52 14.97 -20.56
N LEU A 13 -15.82 14.97 -19.29
CA LEU A 13 -17.07 14.46 -18.72
C LEU A 13 -17.75 15.56 -17.92
N ASN A 14 -18.95 15.97 -18.36
CA ASN A 14 -19.73 17.04 -17.71
C ASN A 14 -18.94 18.33 -17.47
N GLY A 15 -18.09 18.72 -18.40
CA GLY A 15 -17.23 19.90 -18.29
C GLY A 15 -15.95 19.70 -17.46
N ASN A 16 -15.76 18.54 -16.87
CA ASN A 16 -14.55 18.19 -16.12
C ASN A 16 -13.58 17.44 -17.01
N LEU A 17 -12.29 17.74 -16.86
CA LEU A 17 -11.21 17.01 -17.52
C LEU A 17 -10.79 15.82 -16.65
N VAL A 18 -10.85 14.62 -17.22
CA VAL A 18 -10.34 13.39 -16.61
C VAL A 18 -9.12 12.94 -17.40
N GLU A 19 -7.97 12.86 -16.74
CA GLU A 19 -6.70 12.47 -17.35
C GLU A 19 -6.23 11.14 -16.75
N PHE A 20 -5.89 10.17 -17.59
CA PHE A 20 -5.23 8.93 -17.18
C PHE A 20 -3.72 9.08 -17.36
N VAL A 21 -2.98 8.92 -16.26
CA VAL A 21 -1.53 9.11 -16.24
C VAL A 21 -0.86 7.84 -15.76
N SER A 22 0.07 7.30 -16.56
CA SER A 22 0.90 6.18 -16.12
C SER A 22 2.10 6.69 -15.31
N LEU A 23 2.48 5.91 -14.30
CA LEU A 23 3.56 6.23 -13.35
C LEU A 23 4.96 6.00 -13.89
N ASP A 24 5.08 5.34 -15.04
CA ASP A 24 6.34 5.19 -15.77
C ASP A 24 6.93 6.52 -16.24
N GLN A 25 6.13 7.61 -16.17
CA GLN A 25 6.54 8.95 -16.51
C GLN A 25 6.36 9.95 -15.36
N PRO A 26 7.23 9.93 -14.34
CA PRO A 26 7.11 10.79 -13.15
C PRO A 26 7.02 12.28 -13.45
N GLN A 27 7.58 12.72 -14.60
CA GLN A 27 7.54 14.13 -15.02
C GLN A 27 6.10 14.60 -15.33
N LYS A 28 5.21 13.73 -15.78
CA LYS A 28 3.80 14.07 -16.03
C LYS A 28 3.04 14.38 -14.74
N ILE A 29 3.41 13.75 -13.64
CA ILE A 29 2.81 13.98 -12.33
C ILE A 29 3.19 15.38 -11.80
N ARG A 30 4.41 15.81 -12.05
CA ARG A 30 4.99 17.04 -11.49
C ARG A 30 4.47 18.34 -12.09
N GLY A 31 3.90 18.30 -13.29
CA GLY A 31 3.54 19.51 -14.05
C GLY A 31 2.12 20.02 -13.86
N ARG A 32 1.19 19.28 -13.24
CA ARG A 32 -0.24 19.57 -13.29
C ARG A 32 -0.87 19.67 -11.90
N LYS A 33 -1.63 20.76 -11.68
CA LYS A 33 -2.53 20.87 -10.52
C LYS A 33 -3.84 20.13 -10.85
N ARG A 34 -4.45 19.56 -9.82
CA ARG A 34 -5.71 18.80 -9.93
C ARG A 34 -6.60 19.03 -8.71
N ASP A 35 -7.88 18.81 -8.89
CA ASP A 35 -8.85 18.94 -7.81
C ASP A 35 -9.14 17.59 -7.16
N LEU A 36 -8.97 16.49 -7.91
CA LEU A 36 -9.12 15.12 -7.44
C LEU A 36 -7.99 14.26 -8.02
N ALA A 37 -7.45 13.36 -7.22
CA ALA A 37 -6.58 12.29 -7.68
C ALA A 37 -7.13 10.93 -7.23
N PHE A 38 -7.14 9.96 -8.15
CA PHE A 38 -7.38 8.55 -7.85
C PHE A 38 -6.12 7.76 -8.20
N LEU A 39 -5.58 7.04 -7.24
CA LEU A 39 -4.35 6.25 -7.35
C LEU A 39 -4.71 4.78 -7.26
N ASN A 40 -4.69 4.12 -8.40
CA ASN A 40 -4.89 2.68 -8.47
C ASN A 40 -3.57 1.96 -8.16
N GLU A 41 -3.63 0.93 -7.32
CA GLU A 41 -2.45 0.15 -6.87
C GLU A 41 -1.36 1.06 -6.27
N ALA A 42 -1.75 1.91 -5.33
CA ALA A 42 -0.88 2.94 -4.75
C ALA A 42 0.36 2.37 -4.03
N ASN A 43 0.37 1.07 -3.71
CA ASN A 43 1.54 0.38 -3.17
C ASN A 43 2.72 0.29 -4.16
N GLU A 44 2.49 0.48 -5.47
CA GLU A 44 3.56 0.55 -6.46
C GLU A 44 4.23 1.93 -6.54
N LEU A 45 3.65 2.94 -5.90
CA LEU A 45 4.20 4.29 -5.86
C LEU A 45 5.32 4.45 -4.85
N SER A 46 6.35 5.21 -5.23
CA SER A 46 7.31 5.71 -4.25
C SER A 46 6.68 6.76 -3.34
N PHE A 47 7.23 6.92 -2.13
CA PHE A 47 6.78 8.00 -1.23
C PHE A 47 7.02 9.40 -1.81
N GLU A 48 8.06 9.58 -2.62
CA GLU A 48 8.35 10.84 -3.30
C GLU A 48 7.29 11.19 -4.35
N ASP A 49 6.82 10.20 -5.11
CA ASP A 49 5.73 10.40 -6.08
C ASP A 49 4.42 10.74 -5.37
N TRP A 50 4.10 10.06 -4.27
CA TRP A 50 2.99 10.41 -3.40
C TRP A 50 3.05 11.86 -2.94
N GLN A 51 4.20 12.32 -2.42
CA GLN A 51 4.37 13.72 -2.01
C GLN A 51 4.14 14.71 -3.16
N GLN A 52 4.62 14.38 -4.37
CA GLN A 52 4.40 15.21 -5.55
C GLN A 52 2.90 15.30 -5.94
N ILE A 53 2.16 14.22 -5.72
CA ILE A 53 0.71 14.20 -5.96
C ILE A 53 -0.01 15.05 -4.92
N VAL A 54 0.31 14.88 -3.64
CA VAL A 54 -0.29 15.64 -2.53
C VAL A 54 -0.10 17.15 -2.73
N PHE A 55 1.11 17.60 -3.04
CA PHE A 55 1.40 19.03 -3.21
C PHE A 55 0.68 19.69 -4.39
N ARG A 56 0.11 18.90 -5.29
CA ARG A 56 -0.54 19.37 -6.51
C ARG A 56 -2.02 19.00 -6.60
N THR A 57 -2.58 18.46 -5.54
CA THR A 57 -4.00 18.12 -5.44
C THR A 57 -4.67 19.06 -4.45
N ASN A 58 -5.58 19.91 -4.93
CA ASN A 58 -6.24 20.90 -4.09
C ASN A 58 -7.41 20.31 -3.28
N GLY A 59 -7.94 19.16 -3.68
CA GLY A 59 -9.10 18.55 -3.06
C GLY A 59 -8.78 17.15 -2.52
N ARG A 60 -9.58 16.17 -2.93
CA ARG A 60 -9.52 14.82 -2.38
C ARG A 60 -8.51 13.94 -3.13
N ILE A 61 -7.82 13.08 -2.38
CA ILE A 61 -7.03 11.99 -2.94
C ILE A 61 -7.68 10.68 -2.48
N ILE A 62 -7.96 9.81 -3.43
CA ILE A 62 -8.45 8.45 -3.20
C ILE A 62 -7.35 7.51 -3.67
N LEU A 63 -7.03 6.51 -2.89
CA LEU A 63 -6.07 5.49 -3.26
C LEU A 63 -6.62 4.11 -2.91
N ASP A 64 -6.31 3.13 -3.75
CA ASP A 64 -6.50 1.72 -3.44
C ASP A 64 -5.16 0.98 -3.48
N TYR A 65 -5.09 -0.13 -2.79
CA TYR A 65 -3.92 -1.00 -2.79
C TYR A 65 -4.24 -2.37 -2.18
N ASN A 66 -3.47 -3.36 -2.57
CA ASN A 66 -3.44 -4.65 -1.88
C ASN A 66 -2.33 -4.61 -0.82
N PRO A 67 -2.61 -4.99 0.43
CA PRO A 67 -1.67 -4.85 1.54
C PRO A 67 -0.61 -5.97 1.57
N SER A 68 0.04 -6.22 0.43
CA SER A 68 1.03 -7.31 0.25
C SER A 68 2.33 -7.08 0.99
N ASP A 69 2.70 -5.83 1.19
CA ASP A 69 3.96 -5.46 1.82
C ASP A 69 3.89 -5.50 3.34
N THR A 70 4.97 -5.95 3.97
CA THR A 70 5.11 -5.89 5.44
C THR A 70 5.33 -4.46 5.92
N TYR A 71 6.09 -3.67 5.16
CA TYR A 71 6.41 -2.27 5.47
C TYR A 71 6.12 -1.42 4.24
N HIS A 72 5.32 -0.37 4.43
CA HIS A 72 5.01 0.56 3.36
C HIS A 72 4.65 1.94 3.91
N TRP A 73 4.98 3.00 3.16
CA TRP A 73 4.70 4.39 3.56
C TRP A 73 3.20 4.67 3.78
N ILE A 74 2.30 3.95 3.10
CA ILE A 74 0.85 4.06 3.31
C ILE A 74 0.50 3.75 4.76
N TYR A 75 1.06 2.67 5.33
CA TYR A 75 0.77 2.24 6.70
C TYR A 75 1.31 3.21 7.75
N ASP A 76 2.51 3.71 7.52
CA ASP A 76 3.25 4.45 8.54
C ASP A 76 3.03 5.96 8.47
N ARG A 77 2.65 6.49 7.29
CA ARG A 77 2.60 7.94 7.04
C ARG A 77 1.26 8.45 6.51
N VAL A 78 0.37 7.59 6.01
CA VAL A 78 -0.93 8.00 5.47
C VAL A 78 -2.06 7.56 6.39
N ILE A 79 -2.19 6.27 6.65
CA ILE A 79 -3.29 5.74 7.48
C ILE A 79 -3.38 6.39 8.88
N PRO A 80 -2.25 6.69 9.59
CA PRO A 80 -2.32 7.27 10.93
C PRO A 80 -2.73 8.75 10.99
N ARG A 81 -2.98 9.40 9.86
CA ARG A 81 -3.36 10.83 9.82
C ARG A 81 -4.82 11.01 10.21
N ASP A 82 -5.14 12.09 10.89
CA ASP A 82 -6.50 12.44 11.34
C ASP A 82 -7.44 12.83 10.19
N ASP A 83 -6.88 13.15 9.00
CA ASP A 83 -7.62 13.57 7.80
C ASP A 83 -7.81 12.43 6.79
N VAL A 84 -7.63 11.18 7.21
CA VAL A 84 -7.75 9.98 6.37
C VAL A 84 -8.90 9.10 6.82
N ASP A 85 -9.78 8.78 5.88
CA ASP A 85 -10.78 7.73 6.03
C ASP A 85 -10.21 6.43 5.45
N PHE A 86 -10.13 5.38 6.25
CA PHE A 86 -9.65 4.07 5.84
C PHE A 86 -10.80 3.07 5.75
N TYR A 87 -10.89 2.39 4.61
CA TYR A 87 -11.87 1.34 4.36
C TYR A 87 -11.16 0.07 3.90
N GLN A 88 -11.46 -1.02 4.56
CA GLN A 88 -11.03 -2.36 4.15
C GLN A 88 -12.22 -3.08 3.53
N THR A 89 -12.03 -3.60 2.33
CA THR A 89 -13.02 -4.41 1.62
C THR A 89 -12.42 -5.77 1.29
N THR A 90 -13.27 -6.77 1.22
CA THR A 90 -12.92 -8.15 0.92
C THR A 90 -13.78 -8.68 -0.23
N TYR A 91 -13.48 -9.86 -0.73
CA TYR A 91 -14.32 -10.53 -1.71
C TYR A 91 -15.75 -10.77 -1.21
N LEU A 92 -15.96 -10.87 0.11
CA LEU A 92 -17.28 -11.06 0.73
C LEU A 92 -18.17 -9.81 0.66
N ASP A 93 -17.58 -8.63 0.45
CA ASP A 93 -18.29 -7.37 0.32
C ASP A 93 -18.81 -7.14 -1.11
N ASN A 94 -18.43 -7.98 -2.07
CA ASN A 94 -18.86 -7.88 -3.45
C ASN A 94 -19.97 -8.90 -3.78
N PRO A 95 -21.25 -8.52 -3.74
CA PRO A 95 -22.37 -9.42 -4.00
C PRO A 95 -22.50 -9.85 -5.49
N PHE A 96 -21.70 -9.27 -6.37
CA PHE A 96 -21.71 -9.54 -7.81
C PHE A 96 -20.52 -10.40 -8.25
N LEU A 97 -19.73 -10.90 -7.30
CA LEU A 97 -18.61 -11.77 -7.63
C LEU A 97 -19.11 -13.13 -8.12
N ASP A 98 -18.51 -13.63 -9.18
CA ASP A 98 -18.84 -14.94 -9.73
C ASP A 98 -18.47 -16.05 -8.73
N ASP A 99 -19.35 -17.05 -8.57
CA ASP A 99 -19.15 -18.16 -7.64
C ASP A 99 -17.83 -18.89 -7.90
N THR A 100 -17.42 -19.02 -9.15
CA THR A 100 -16.13 -19.66 -9.51
C THR A 100 -14.93 -18.89 -8.98
N ILE A 101 -15.02 -17.57 -8.93
CA ILE A 101 -13.95 -16.69 -8.35
C ILE A 101 -13.95 -16.86 -6.83
N VAL A 102 -15.10 -16.92 -6.20
CA VAL A 102 -15.21 -17.15 -4.75
C VAL A 102 -14.59 -18.50 -4.38
N GLU A 103 -14.91 -19.56 -5.12
CA GLU A 103 -14.34 -20.89 -4.91
C GLU A 103 -12.82 -20.91 -5.03
N GLU A 104 -12.25 -20.18 -6.01
CA GLU A 104 -10.79 -20.08 -6.16
C GLU A 104 -10.15 -19.30 -5.01
N ILE A 105 -10.77 -18.23 -4.53
CA ILE A 105 -10.28 -17.50 -3.37
C ILE A 105 -10.33 -18.36 -2.11
N GLU A 106 -11.43 -19.10 -1.89
CA GLU A 106 -11.55 -20.01 -0.74
C GLU A 106 -10.54 -21.17 -0.80
N ARG A 107 -10.22 -21.68 -2.00
CA ARG A 107 -9.19 -22.71 -2.18
C ARG A 107 -7.81 -22.25 -1.73
N LEU A 108 -7.51 -20.97 -1.85
CA LEU A 108 -6.25 -20.39 -1.35
C LEU A 108 -6.08 -20.56 0.15
N LYS A 109 -7.17 -20.60 0.90
CA LYS A 109 -7.13 -20.81 2.35
C LYS A 109 -6.40 -22.10 2.74
N GLU A 110 -6.50 -23.13 1.92
CA GLU A 110 -5.86 -24.42 2.16
C GLU A 110 -4.50 -24.54 1.47
N THR A 111 -4.30 -23.85 0.34
CA THR A 111 -3.11 -24.00 -0.51
C THR A 111 -2.06 -22.93 -0.26
N ASP A 112 -2.47 -21.69 0.04
CA ASP A 112 -1.60 -20.57 0.40
C ASP A 112 -2.36 -19.60 1.34
N GLU A 113 -2.42 -19.94 2.62
CA GLU A 113 -3.10 -19.15 3.66
C GLU A 113 -2.62 -17.71 3.69
N HIS A 114 -1.31 -17.46 3.48
CA HIS A 114 -0.77 -16.10 3.47
C HIS A 114 -1.34 -15.28 2.31
N TYR A 115 -1.39 -15.86 1.11
CA TYR A 115 -1.96 -15.20 -0.06
C TYR A 115 -3.45 -14.93 0.13
N TRP A 116 -4.19 -15.90 0.69
CA TRP A 116 -5.60 -15.73 1.04
C TRP A 116 -5.84 -14.61 2.04
N ARG A 117 -5.00 -14.49 3.08
CA ARG A 117 -5.10 -13.42 4.08
C ARG A 117 -4.89 -12.04 3.46
N VAL A 118 -3.92 -11.90 2.57
CA VAL A 118 -3.61 -10.62 1.91
C VAL A 118 -4.67 -10.26 0.87
N TYR A 119 -4.92 -11.14 -0.08
CA TYR A 119 -5.77 -10.83 -1.25
C TYR A 119 -7.24 -11.20 -1.05
N GLY A 120 -7.55 -12.11 -0.18
CA GLY A 120 -8.93 -12.47 0.20
C GLY A 120 -9.45 -11.59 1.35
N LEU A 121 -8.72 -11.49 2.44
CA LEU A 121 -9.15 -10.76 3.62
C LEU A 121 -8.65 -9.32 3.72
N GLY A 122 -7.73 -8.88 2.85
CA GLY A 122 -7.13 -7.56 2.91
C GLY A 122 -6.24 -7.34 4.13
N GLU A 123 -5.70 -8.41 4.70
CA GLU A 123 -4.79 -8.31 5.83
C GLU A 123 -3.37 -7.95 5.38
N ARG A 124 -2.68 -7.17 6.20
CA ARG A 124 -1.29 -6.78 5.92
C ARG A 124 -0.38 -7.99 5.77
N GLY A 125 0.40 -8.01 4.71
CA GLY A 125 1.38 -9.04 4.43
C GLY A 125 2.39 -9.19 5.57
N THR A 126 2.78 -10.43 5.86
CA THR A 126 3.82 -10.74 6.83
C THR A 126 5.09 -11.20 6.12
N ASN A 127 6.24 -10.95 6.72
CA ASN A 127 7.50 -11.40 6.15
C ASN A 127 7.57 -12.94 6.18
N ARG A 128 7.44 -13.59 5.03
CA ARG A 128 7.58 -15.06 4.88
C ARG A 128 8.99 -15.56 5.20
N ALA A 129 9.99 -14.68 5.15
CA ALA A 129 11.38 -15.03 5.47
C ALA A 129 11.69 -14.95 6.97
N GLN A 130 10.70 -14.63 7.81
CA GLN A 130 10.90 -14.59 9.25
C GLN A 130 11.13 -15.98 9.81
N VAL A 131 12.37 -16.28 10.17
CA VAL A 131 12.81 -17.59 10.71
C VAL A 131 12.31 -17.80 12.14
N PHE A 132 12.16 -16.71 12.91
CA PHE A 132 11.74 -16.76 14.30
C PHE A 132 10.47 -15.94 14.53
N GLN A 133 9.50 -16.52 15.21
CA GLN A 133 8.36 -15.79 15.74
C GLN A 133 8.73 -15.21 17.10
N PHE A 134 8.59 -13.92 17.30
CA PHE A 134 8.84 -13.25 18.57
C PHE A 134 7.74 -12.26 18.90
N THR A 135 7.52 -12.09 20.19
CA THR A 135 6.58 -11.09 20.70
C THR A 135 7.35 -9.84 21.09
N THR A 136 6.86 -8.70 20.66
CA THR A 136 7.43 -7.41 21.07
C THR A 136 6.82 -6.96 22.40
N ILE A 137 7.65 -6.34 23.23
CA ILE A 137 7.23 -5.72 24.50
C ILE A 137 7.55 -4.22 24.46
N GLN A 138 6.66 -3.39 24.99
CA GLN A 138 6.86 -1.95 24.98
C GLN A 138 7.94 -1.47 25.97
N GLN A 139 8.14 -2.21 27.08
CA GLN A 139 9.13 -1.88 28.10
C GLN A 139 9.93 -3.11 28.49
N VAL A 140 11.24 -2.94 28.54
CA VAL A 140 12.14 -3.98 29.05
C VAL A 140 11.91 -4.13 30.56
N PRO A 141 11.65 -5.36 31.08
CA PRO A 141 11.47 -5.57 32.52
C PRO A 141 12.67 -5.08 33.32
N SER A 142 12.42 -4.50 34.51
CA SER A 142 13.48 -4.02 35.39
C SER A 142 14.43 -5.12 35.88
N THR A 143 13.99 -6.38 35.79
CA THR A 143 14.77 -7.58 36.12
C THR A 143 15.68 -8.04 34.97
N ALA A 144 15.55 -7.48 33.75
CA ALA A 144 16.38 -7.85 32.62
C ALA A 144 17.82 -7.37 32.85
N LYS A 145 18.76 -8.28 32.62
CA LYS A 145 20.20 -7.97 32.73
C LYS A 145 20.78 -7.75 31.34
N PHE A 146 21.52 -6.68 31.19
CA PHE A 146 22.30 -6.46 29.98
C PHE A 146 23.40 -7.54 29.84
N LEU A 147 23.47 -8.17 28.69
CA LEU A 147 24.48 -9.17 28.37
C LEU A 147 25.50 -8.64 27.37
N SER A 148 25.05 -8.16 26.23
CA SER A 148 25.92 -7.75 25.13
C SER A 148 25.16 -6.90 24.07
N TYR A 149 25.91 -6.40 23.11
CA TYR A 149 25.35 -5.90 21.87
C TYR A 149 25.57 -6.92 20.75
N GLY A 150 24.53 -7.16 19.95
CA GLY A 150 24.63 -7.88 18.68
C GLY A 150 24.67 -6.88 17.53
N LEU A 151 25.61 -7.00 16.62
CA LEU A 151 25.71 -6.19 15.41
C LEU A 151 25.63 -7.10 14.20
N ASP A 152 24.65 -6.84 13.35
CA ASP A 152 24.51 -7.44 12.05
C ASP A 152 24.82 -6.40 10.97
N PHE A 153 25.75 -6.73 10.08
CA PHE A 153 26.14 -5.83 9.00
C PHE A 153 25.28 -6.09 7.79
N GLY A 154 24.48 -5.11 7.42
CA GLY A 154 23.79 -5.13 6.14
C GLY A 154 24.77 -5.06 4.96
N PHE A 155 24.43 -5.73 3.87
CA PHE A 155 25.18 -5.70 2.62
C PHE A 155 24.35 -5.05 1.52
N ASN A 156 24.94 -4.12 0.78
CA ASN A 156 24.29 -3.36 -0.29
C ASN A 156 23.08 -2.54 0.21
N ASN A 157 21.86 -2.94 -0.09
CA ASN A 157 20.64 -2.22 0.32
C ASN A 157 20.05 -2.69 1.66
N ASP A 158 20.66 -3.69 2.30
CA ASP A 158 20.22 -4.15 3.61
C ASP A 158 20.73 -3.21 4.72
N PRO A 159 19.88 -2.76 5.63
CA PRO A 159 20.31 -1.94 6.76
C PRO A 159 21.14 -2.76 7.76
N SER A 160 22.17 -2.15 8.33
CA SER A 160 22.85 -2.74 9.49
C SER A 160 21.95 -2.64 10.73
N ALA A 161 21.91 -3.68 11.53
CA ALA A 161 21.13 -3.73 12.77
C ALA A 161 22.03 -3.83 13.99
N LEU A 162 21.78 -2.96 14.99
CA LEU A 162 22.41 -3.04 16.31
C LEU A 162 21.34 -3.38 17.36
N VAL A 163 21.53 -4.51 18.01
CA VAL A 163 20.60 -5.00 19.04
C VAL A 163 21.30 -5.02 20.38
N ARG A 164 20.62 -4.53 21.42
CA ARG A 164 21.05 -4.64 22.81
C ARG A 164 20.37 -5.85 23.44
N CYS A 165 21.14 -6.82 23.88
CA CYS A 165 20.68 -8.06 24.52
C CYS A 165 20.88 -8.03 26.03
#